data_c9c1bb5c26f31cda5e171b1dc02b22db
#
_entry.id   c9c1bb5c26f31cda5e171b1dc02b22db
#
_cell.length_a   1.000
_cell.length_b   1.000
_cell.length_c   1.000
_cell.angle_alpha   90.00
_cell.angle_beta   90.00
_cell.angle_gamma   90.00
#
_symmetry.space_group_name_H-M   'P 1'
#
loop_
_entity.id
_entity.type
_entity.pdbx_description
1 polymer ?
#
loop_
_entity_poly.entity_id
_entity_poly.type
_entity_poly.pdbx_seq_one_letter_code
_entity_poly.pdbx_strand_id
1 'polypeptide(L)'
;MTSAGTSLSRSPAHVWSRARGILLALALLIIAGLTLALLRTGEAYGRLDPRSADRNGSRAVAELLKAREVSVRIATTLDEVTAAAGPDTTVLVTAPNLLSAGQQTALRSMAGTSGGRTVLLAPDSFSLDVLVPGVTAGQPATVATAQPGCDLPEARRAGAVSLGGERYETATSVSADRCYHRGGLPTLIRVESPAGGDTVLLGAADLLLNERLADEGNASLALQLLGSRSHLVWYLPSLADPSAADDPDGGQRVEGEADFLGLIPSGWLWGTLQLALAAVLAAIWRARRLGPLVPERLPVAIRASETTEGRARLYFRADARDRAAAVLRSAARLRLAPLVGVPSREAHSPDALLPALSSRRIADSGDLRDLLFGPAPTGDAELVLLADRLDALEREVRTS
;
A
#
# COMPACT_ATOMS: atom_id res chain seq x y z
N MET A 1 1.24 -51.40 -37.96
CA MET A 1 2.24 -50.36 -37.67
C MET A 1 1.60 -49.36 -36.73
N THR A 2 1.88 -49.55 -35.45
CA THR A 2 1.30 -48.81 -34.34
C THR A 2 2.03 -47.49 -34.18
N SER A 3 1.34 -46.38 -34.36
CA SER A 3 1.85 -45.04 -34.11
C SER A 3 1.82 -44.78 -32.61
N ALA A 4 3.01 -44.67 -32.00
CA ALA A 4 3.17 -44.24 -30.63
C ALA A 4 2.95 -42.72 -30.56
N GLY A 5 1.83 -42.32 -29.97
CA GLY A 5 1.56 -40.93 -29.62
C GLY A 5 2.38 -40.53 -28.41
N THR A 6 3.42 -39.72 -28.60
CA THR A 6 4.16 -39.07 -27.52
C THR A 6 3.39 -37.83 -27.04
N SER A 7 2.45 -38.00 -26.11
CA SER A 7 1.86 -36.88 -25.40
C SER A 7 2.77 -36.48 -24.24
N LEU A 8 3.42 -35.31 -24.33
CA LEU A 8 4.25 -34.70 -23.29
C LEU A 8 3.40 -33.92 -22.23
N SER A 9 2.10 -34.18 -22.14
CA SER A 9 1.26 -33.60 -21.11
C SER A 9 1.52 -34.29 -19.78
N ARG A 10 2.14 -33.57 -18.84
CA ARG A 10 2.28 -34.05 -17.45
C ARG A 10 0.90 -34.36 -16.90
N SER A 11 0.72 -35.59 -16.40
CA SER A 11 -0.56 -36.03 -15.85
C SER A 11 -1.03 -35.09 -14.75
N PRO A 12 -2.31 -34.72 -14.71
CA PRO A 12 -2.88 -33.82 -13.67
C PRO A 12 -2.60 -34.28 -12.24
N ALA A 13 -2.45 -35.58 -12.02
CA ALA A 13 -2.09 -36.18 -10.73
C ALA A 13 -0.71 -35.74 -10.21
N HIS A 14 0.28 -35.52 -11.09
CA HIS A 14 1.63 -35.10 -10.70
C HIS A 14 1.73 -33.60 -10.35
N VAL A 15 0.89 -32.79 -10.97
CA VAL A 15 0.72 -31.38 -10.64
C VAL A 15 -0.01 -31.23 -9.29
N TRP A 16 -1.03 -32.04 -9.07
CA TRP A 16 -1.82 -32.05 -7.84
C TRP A 16 -1.00 -32.49 -6.62
N SER A 17 -0.16 -33.53 -6.71
CA SER A 17 0.66 -33.98 -5.59
C SER A 17 1.71 -32.93 -5.14
N ARG A 18 2.23 -32.11 -6.06
CA ARG A 18 3.15 -31.00 -5.72
C ARG A 18 2.41 -29.77 -5.20
N ALA A 19 1.21 -29.47 -5.75
CA ALA A 19 0.38 -28.39 -5.27
C ALA A 19 -0.14 -28.64 -3.85
N ARG A 20 -0.45 -29.88 -3.50
CA ARG A 20 -0.92 -30.29 -2.17
C ARG A 20 0.06 -29.93 -1.06
N GLY A 21 1.36 -30.10 -1.27
CA GLY A 21 2.39 -29.74 -0.27
C GLY A 21 2.45 -28.22 -0.04
N ILE A 22 2.32 -27.44 -1.11
CA ILE A 22 2.32 -25.96 -1.03
C ILE A 22 1.04 -25.46 -0.37
N LEU A 23 -0.11 -26.05 -0.71
CA LEU A 23 -1.40 -25.70 -0.10
C LEU A 23 -1.44 -26.03 1.39
N LEU A 24 -0.86 -27.18 1.80
CA LEU A 24 -0.73 -27.54 3.21
C LEU A 24 0.21 -26.60 3.97
N ALA A 25 1.33 -26.21 3.40
CA ALA A 25 2.24 -25.24 4.02
C ALA A 25 1.60 -23.86 4.15
N LEU A 26 0.85 -23.42 3.14
CA LEU A 26 0.09 -22.16 3.17
C LEU A 26 -1.03 -22.20 4.21
N ALA A 27 -1.77 -23.30 4.29
CA ALA A 27 -2.82 -23.50 5.29
C ALA A 27 -2.26 -23.49 6.71
N LEU A 28 -1.11 -24.15 6.96
CA LEU A 28 -0.42 -24.12 8.24
C LEU A 28 0.06 -22.72 8.62
N LEU A 29 0.60 -21.94 7.65
CA LEU A 29 1.00 -20.56 7.89
C LEU A 29 -0.21 -19.66 8.18
N ILE A 30 -1.33 -19.84 7.49
CA ILE A 30 -2.57 -19.10 7.76
C ILE A 30 -3.11 -19.45 9.14
N ILE A 31 -3.15 -20.73 9.50
CA ILE A 31 -3.60 -21.20 10.82
C ILE A 31 -2.69 -20.65 11.91
N ALA A 32 -1.36 -20.72 11.74
CA ALA A 32 -0.40 -20.17 12.68
C ALA A 32 -0.52 -18.65 12.82
N GLY A 33 -0.73 -17.94 11.69
CA GLY A 33 -1.00 -16.50 11.69
C GLY A 33 -2.31 -16.14 12.39
N LEU A 34 -3.38 -16.90 12.13
CA LEU A 34 -4.69 -16.70 12.77
C LEU A 34 -4.65 -16.99 14.26
N THR A 35 -3.98 -18.09 14.67
CA THR A 35 -3.82 -18.43 16.10
C THR A 35 -2.97 -17.38 16.80
N LEU A 36 -1.89 -16.89 16.18
CA LEU A 36 -1.08 -15.81 16.75
C LEU A 36 -1.85 -14.49 16.82
N ALA A 37 -2.67 -14.19 15.82
CA ALA A 37 -3.58 -13.04 15.84
C ALA A 37 -4.63 -13.16 16.94
N LEU A 38 -5.28 -14.32 17.08
CA LEU A 38 -6.25 -14.60 18.14
C LEU A 38 -5.64 -14.57 19.54
N LEU A 39 -4.41 -15.03 19.70
CA LEU A 39 -3.66 -14.93 20.97
C LEU A 39 -3.24 -13.49 21.28
N ARG A 40 -3.11 -12.63 20.28
CA ARG A 40 -2.81 -11.19 20.42
C ARG A 40 -4.06 -10.31 20.51
N THR A 41 -5.25 -10.83 20.30
CA THR A 41 -6.52 -10.10 20.54
C THR A 41 -6.90 -10.08 22.03
N GLY A 42 -5.94 -9.87 22.92
CA GLY A 42 -6.22 -9.10 24.12
C GLY A 42 -6.67 -7.72 23.62
N GLU A 43 -7.78 -7.23 24.13
CA GLU A 43 -8.33 -5.90 23.77
C GLU A 43 -7.18 -4.91 23.62
N ALA A 44 -6.95 -4.43 22.39
CA ALA A 44 -5.86 -3.49 22.10
C ALA A 44 -6.26 -2.12 22.66
N TYR A 45 -6.12 -1.96 23.96
CA TYR A 45 -6.31 -0.68 24.62
C TYR A 45 -5.25 0.31 24.14
N GLY A 46 -5.65 1.55 23.94
CA GLY A 46 -4.78 2.61 23.46
C GLY A 46 -3.67 3.01 24.46
N ARG A 47 -2.85 3.95 24.02
CA ARG A 47 -1.84 4.59 24.90
C ARG A 47 -2.53 5.24 26.10
N LEU A 48 -1.92 5.14 27.28
CA LEU A 48 -2.43 5.67 28.56
C LEU A 48 -3.76 5.07 29.03
N ASP A 49 -4.22 3.96 28.41
CA ASP A 49 -5.43 3.30 28.91
C ASP A 49 -5.13 2.56 30.22
N PRO A 50 -5.89 2.83 31.31
CA PRO A 50 -5.68 2.19 32.60
C PRO A 50 -6.05 0.70 32.64
N ARG A 51 -6.61 0.14 31.56
CA ARG A 51 -6.86 -1.30 31.39
C ARG A 51 -5.71 -2.01 30.72
N SER A 52 -4.87 -1.27 29.96
CA SER A 52 -3.79 -1.84 29.16
C SER A 52 -2.57 -2.19 30.03
N ALA A 53 -2.16 -3.46 29.95
CA ALA A 53 -0.90 -3.96 30.51
C ALA A 53 0.30 -3.73 29.57
N ASP A 54 0.08 -3.24 28.36
CA ASP A 54 1.14 -2.96 27.39
C ASP A 54 2.11 -1.90 27.92
N ARG A 55 3.31 -1.84 27.34
CA ARG A 55 4.35 -0.87 27.72
C ARG A 55 3.84 0.57 27.72
N ASN A 56 3.01 0.93 26.72
CA ASN A 56 2.41 2.24 26.55
C ASN A 56 1.07 2.43 27.28
N GLY A 57 0.56 1.39 27.95
CA GLY A 57 -0.63 1.47 28.82
C GLY A 57 -0.31 2.07 30.19
N SER A 58 -1.32 2.22 31.03
CA SER A 58 -1.19 2.79 32.39
C SER A 58 -1.85 1.93 33.47
N ARG A 59 -1.98 0.62 33.23
CA ARG A 59 -2.62 -0.29 34.19
C ARG A 59 -1.91 -0.31 35.55
N ALA A 60 -0.57 -0.23 35.54
CA ALA A 60 0.19 -0.24 36.77
C ALA A 60 -0.17 0.94 37.69
N VAL A 61 -0.32 2.16 37.14
CA VAL A 61 -0.77 3.33 37.90
C VAL A 61 -2.17 3.13 38.45
N ALA A 62 -3.10 2.62 37.61
CA ALA A 62 -4.49 2.39 38.02
C ALA A 62 -4.60 1.37 39.17
N GLU A 63 -3.85 0.26 39.09
CA GLU A 63 -3.85 -0.75 40.18
C GLU A 63 -3.21 -0.25 41.46
N LEU A 64 -2.14 0.56 41.37
CA LEU A 64 -1.51 1.17 42.53
C LEU A 64 -2.43 2.22 43.21
N LEU A 65 -3.23 2.96 42.45
CA LEU A 65 -4.23 3.88 42.97
C LEU A 65 -5.36 3.13 43.66
N LYS A 66 -5.88 2.06 43.05
CA LYS A 66 -6.90 1.18 43.69
C LYS A 66 -6.39 0.56 44.97
N ALA A 67 -5.13 0.13 45.04
CA ALA A 67 -4.50 -0.37 46.24
C ALA A 67 -4.39 0.68 47.36
N ARG A 68 -4.55 1.98 47.05
CA ARG A 68 -4.63 3.09 47.98
C ARG A 68 -6.07 3.58 48.19
N GLU A 69 -7.05 2.74 47.84
CA GLU A 69 -8.47 3.03 48.03
C GLU A 69 -9.01 4.18 47.17
N VAL A 70 -8.29 4.56 46.10
CA VAL A 70 -8.77 5.53 45.12
C VAL A 70 -9.67 4.83 44.13
N SER A 71 -10.90 5.28 44.00
CA SER A 71 -11.87 4.75 43.03
C SER A 71 -11.52 5.28 41.64
N VAL A 72 -11.10 4.39 40.71
CA VAL A 72 -10.73 4.75 39.34
C VAL A 72 -11.89 4.43 38.39
N ARG A 73 -12.46 5.47 37.78
CA ARG A 73 -13.51 5.39 36.78
C ARG A 73 -12.97 5.88 35.41
N ILE A 74 -13.21 5.13 34.36
CA ILE A 74 -12.89 5.52 32.99
C ILE A 74 -14.09 6.26 32.40
N ALA A 75 -13.83 7.39 31.76
CA ALA A 75 -14.78 8.17 30.99
C ALA A 75 -14.26 8.34 29.55
N THR A 76 -15.17 8.23 28.58
CA THR A 76 -14.84 8.40 27.17
C THR A 76 -15.59 9.57 26.53
N THR A 77 -16.56 10.12 27.24
CA THR A 77 -17.32 11.30 26.83
C THR A 77 -17.22 12.43 27.86
N LEU A 78 -17.36 13.65 27.39
CA LEU A 78 -17.33 14.84 28.27
C LEU A 78 -18.49 14.85 29.28
N ASP A 79 -19.65 14.36 28.90
CA ASP A 79 -20.83 14.24 29.80
C ASP A 79 -20.54 13.32 30.99
N GLU A 80 -19.85 12.19 30.74
CA GLU A 80 -19.43 11.27 31.82
C GLU A 80 -18.46 11.96 32.79
N VAL A 81 -17.53 12.78 32.26
CA VAL A 81 -16.56 13.55 33.06
C VAL A 81 -17.28 14.59 33.91
N THR A 82 -18.15 15.39 33.30
CA THR A 82 -18.86 16.47 34.01
C THR A 82 -19.81 15.95 35.08
N ALA A 83 -20.48 14.82 34.79
CA ALA A 83 -21.38 14.16 35.76
C ALA A 83 -20.64 13.56 36.96
N ALA A 84 -19.34 13.22 36.82
CA ALA A 84 -18.54 12.63 37.91
C ALA A 84 -17.61 13.63 38.59
N ALA A 85 -17.49 14.85 38.07
CA ALA A 85 -16.65 15.88 38.66
C ALA A 85 -17.20 16.41 40.00
N GLY A 86 -16.32 16.62 40.95
CA GLY A 86 -16.68 17.14 42.27
C GLY A 86 -15.45 17.45 43.12
N PRO A 87 -15.64 17.99 44.36
CA PRO A 87 -14.53 18.42 45.22
C PRO A 87 -13.60 17.27 45.63
N ASP A 88 -14.14 16.02 45.71
CA ASP A 88 -13.37 14.82 46.05
C ASP A 88 -12.92 14.04 44.84
N THR A 89 -12.91 14.67 43.65
CA THR A 89 -12.59 14.02 42.39
C THR A 89 -11.36 14.64 41.75
N THR A 90 -10.44 13.79 41.29
CA THR A 90 -9.39 14.15 40.33
C THR A 90 -9.86 13.77 38.94
N VAL A 91 -9.82 14.69 37.98
CA VAL A 91 -10.08 14.43 36.56
C VAL A 91 -8.74 14.41 35.82
N LEU A 92 -8.35 13.28 35.27
CA LEU A 92 -7.18 13.15 34.39
C LEU A 92 -7.61 13.22 32.96
N VAL A 93 -7.15 14.20 32.19
CA VAL A 93 -7.39 14.35 30.74
C VAL A 93 -6.14 13.92 30.01
N THR A 94 -6.23 12.77 29.33
CA THR A 94 -5.06 12.14 28.70
C THR A 94 -4.64 12.79 27.38
N ALA A 95 -5.55 13.43 26.67
CA ALA A 95 -5.30 14.04 25.37
C ALA A 95 -6.14 15.33 25.20
N PRO A 96 -5.80 16.41 25.92
CA PRO A 96 -6.57 17.67 25.89
C PRO A 96 -6.61 18.31 24.50
N ASN A 97 -5.57 18.09 23.68
CA ASN A 97 -5.44 18.63 22.33
C ASN A 97 -6.38 17.95 21.30
N LEU A 98 -7.02 16.84 21.65
CA LEU A 98 -8.03 16.18 20.81
C LEU A 98 -9.44 16.73 21.05
N LEU A 99 -9.63 17.53 22.09
CA LEU A 99 -10.92 18.11 22.40
C LEU A 99 -11.22 19.30 21.49
N SER A 100 -12.47 19.44 21.08
CA SER A 100 -12.95 20.63 20.36
C SER A 100 -12.92 21.86 21.25
N ALA A 101 -12.96 23.06 20.68
CA ALA A 101 -12.97 24.31 21.45
C ALA A 101 -14.17 24.39 22.41
N GLY A 102 -15.34 23.90 21.98
CA GLY A 102 -16.53 23.78 22.82
C GLY A 102 -16.32 22.83 24.00
N GLN A 103 -15.74 21.65 23.75
CA GLN A 103 -15.41 20.69 24.80
C GLN A 103 -14.36 21.23 25.78
N GLN A 104 -13.34 21.93 25.28
CA GLN A 104 -12.33 22.57 26.14
C GLN A 104 -12.96 23.67 27.01
N THR A 105 -13.88 24.46 26.45
CA THR A 105 -14.59 25.50 27.22
C THR A 105 -15.46 24.88 28.31
N ALA A 106 -16.19 23.81 28.03
CA ALA A 106 -17.00 23.10 29.01
C ALA A 106 -16.12 22.46 30.10
N LEU A 107 -14.99 21.82 29.69
CA LEU A 107 -14.02 21.24 30.64
C LEU A 107 -13.43 22.32 31.58
N ARG A 108 -13.08 23.49 31.05
CA ARG A 108 -12.60 24.62 31.85
C ARG A 108 -13.69 25.08 32.84
N SER A 109 -14.91 25.22 32.39
CA SER A 109 -16.04 25.64 33.26
C SER A 109 -16.23 24.64 34.40
N MET A 110 -16.19 23.35 34.10
CA MET A 110 -16.24 22.27 35.08
C MET A 110 -15.06 22.38 36.08
N ALA A 111 -13.83 22.48 35.58
CA ALA A 111 -12.62 22.62 36.46
C ALA A 111 -12.70 23.86 37.39
N GLY A 112 -13.27 24.96 36.85
CA GLY A 112 -13.46 26.19 37.61
C GLY A 112 -14.52 26.13 38.72
N THR A 113 -15.47 25.20 38.64
CA THR A 113 -16.63 25.14 39.56
C THR A 113 -16.68 23.88 40.42
N SER A 114 -16.01 22.81 40.04
CA SER A 114 -16.09 21.50 40.72
C SER A 114 -15.41 21.48 42.11
N GLY A 115 -14.44 22.36 42.35
CA GLY A 115 -13.61 22.34 43.56
C GLY A 115 -12.62 21.16 43.64
N GLY A 116 -12.63 20.29 42.61
CA GLY A 116 -11.73 19.15 42.50
C GLY A 116 -10.38 19.48 41.85
N ARG A 117 -9.62 18.45 41.50
CA ARG A 117 -8.35 18.57 40.77
C ARG A 117 -8.54 18.17 39.31
N THR A 118 -8.00 18.97 38.39
CA THR A 118 -7.90 18.60 36.98
C THR A 118 -6.43 18.45 36.59
N VAL A 119 -6.06 17.31 36.01
CA VAL A 119 -4.70 17.05 35.52
C VAL A 119 -4.73 16.94 33.98
N LEU A 120 -4.00 17.82 33.31
CA LEU A 120 -3.92 17.90 31.85
C LEU A 120 -2.56 17.39 31.40
N LEU A 121 -2.55 16.42 30.48
CA LEU A 121 -1.32 15.85 29.94
C LEU A 121 -0.92 16.54 28.63
N ALA A 122 0.24 17.18 28.63
CA ALA A 122 0.86 17.81 27.45
C ALA A 122 -0.10 18.70 26.63
N PRO A 123 -0.84 19.64 27.29
CA PRO A 123 -1.64 20.58 26.51
C PRO A 123 -0.74 21.50 25.71
N ASP A 124 -1.09 21.68 24.42
CA ASP A 124 -0.43 22.61 23.50
C ASP A 124 -0.91 24.05 23.70
N SER A 125 -0.31 25.02 23.00
CA SER A 125 -0.67 26.43 23.13
C SER A 125 -2.14 26.71 22.82
N PHE A 126 -2.73 26.05 21.83
CA PHE A 126 -4.15 26.24 21.45
C PHE A 126 -5.09 25.76 22.58
N SER A 127 -4.80 24.61 23.15
CA SER A 127 -5.57 24.06 24.25
C SER A 127 -5.40 24.91 25.51
N LEU A 128 -4.20 25.42 25.77
CA LEU A 128 -3.91 26.26 26.94
C LEU A 128 -4.64 27.60 26.88
N ASP A 129 -4.75 28.25 25.74
CA ASP A 129 -5.48 29.51 25.57
C ASP A 129 -6.94 29.39 26.04
N VAL A 130 -7.55 28.22 25.84
CA VAL A 130 -8.91 27.95 26.31
C VAL A 130 -8.93 27.39 27.72
N LEU A 131 -8.15 26.34 28.00
CA LEU A 131 -8.25 25.59 29.27
C LEU A 131 -7.64 26.34 30.46
N VAL A 132 -6.50 27.02 30.29
CA VAL A 132 -5.76 27.69 31.35
C VAL A 132 -5.21 29.05 30.87
N PRO A 133 -6.06 30.06 30.65
CA PRO A 133 -5.62 31.36 30.14
C PRO A 133 -4.53 31.97 30.96
N GLY A 134 -3.53 32.56 30.29
CA GLY A 134 -2.35 33.13 30.91
C GLY A 134 -1.22 32.12 31.16
N VAL A 135 -1.38 30.89 30.67
CA VAL A 135 -0.30 29.90 30.51
C VAL A 135 -0.11 29.60 29.04
N THR A 136 1.13 29.60 28.57
CA THR A 136 1.48 29.27 27.18
C THR A 136 2.50 28.14 27.14
N ALA A 137 2.48 27.34 26.09
CA ALA A 137 3.50 26.32 25.88
C ALA A 137 4.74 26.92 25.19
N GLY A 138 5.91 26.61 25.72
CA GLY A 138 7.21 26.90 25.10
C GLY A 138 7.67 25.71 24.23
N GLN A 139 8.89 25.79 23.71
CA GLN A 139 9.44 24.67 22.93
C GLN A 139 9.54 23.40 23.79
N PRO A 140 9.12 22.24 23.34
CA PRO A 140 9.22 20.97 24.03
C PRO A 140 10.68 20.62 24.40
N ALA A 141 10.88 19.97 25.52
CA ALA A 141 12.16 19.43 25.95
C ALA A 141 12.16 17.91 25.94
N THR A 142 13.33 17.32 25.72
CA THR A 142 13.48 15.84 25.80
C THR A 142 13.21 15.39 27.25
N VAL A 143 12.53 14.23 27.38
CA VAL A 143 12.30 13.59 28.68
C VAL A 143 13.64 13.19 29.30
N ALA A 144 13.91 13.65 30.49
CA ALA A 144 15.10 13.30 31.25
C ALA A 144 14.86 13.55 32.76
N THR A 145 15.77 13.07 33.60
CA THR A 145 15.70 13.26 35.04
C THR A 145 15.71 14.76 35.39
N ALA A 146 14.73 15.21 36.15
CA ALA A 146 14.58 16.57 36.61
C ALA A 146 14.33 16.58 38.14
N GLN A 147 14.91 17.58 38.82
CA GLN A 147 14.67 17.81 40.22
C GLN A 147 13.42 18.69 40.44
N PRO A 148 12.72 18.57 41.56
CA PRO A 148 11.50 19.34 41.84
C PRO A 148 11.68 20.84 41.64
N GLY A 149 12.66 21.44 42.27
CA GLY A 149 12.97 22.88 42.18
C GLY A 149 11.82 23.80 42.61
N CYS A 150 10.90 23.31 43.48
CA CYS A 150 9.72 24.02 43.97
C CYS A 150 9.31 23.49 45.33
N ASP A 151 8.34 24.17 45.98
CA ASP A 151 7.84 23.80 47.31
C ASP A 151 6.55 22.95 47.27
N LEU A 152 6.07 22.58 46.10
CA LEU A 152 4.90 21.74 45.98
C LEU A 152 5.10 20.39 46.70
N PRO A 153 4.26 20.04 47.70
CA PRO A 153 4.49 18.86 48.55
C PRO A 153 4.56 17.55 47.75
N GLU A 154 3.76 17.41 46.71
CA GLU A 154 3.75 16.24 45.82
C GLU A 154 5.09 16.09 45.09
N ALA A 155 5.62 17.18 44.55
CA ALA A 155 6.88 17.19 43.84
C ALA A 155 8.07 16.92 44.81
N ARG A 156 8.06 17.54 45.99
CA ARG A 156 9.11 17.31 46.99
C ARG A 156 9.16 15.86 47.48
N ARG A 157 8.00 15.25 47.69
CA ARG A 157 7.93 13.83 48.10
C ARG A 157 8.32 12.88 47.00
N ALA A 158 8.04 13.23 45.73
CA ALA A 158 8.46 12.44 44.60
C ALA A 158 9.97 12.51 44.34
N GLY A 159 10.60 13.66 44.66
CA GLY A 159 12.01 13.87 44.36
C GLY A 159 12.28 14.01 42.87
N ALA A 160 13.39 13.46 42.42
CA ALA A 160 13.72 13.43 40.99
C ALA A 160 12.72 12.57 40.22
N VAL A 161 12.32 13.01 39.00
CA VAL A 161 11.42 12.29 38.09
C VAL A 161 11.93 12.35 36.65
N SER A 162 11.53 11.43 35.83
CA SER A 162 11.77 11.48 34.38
C SER A 162 10.67 12.30 33.73
N LEU A 163 10.90 13.59 33.51
CA LEU A 163 9.90 14.50 32.93
C LEU A 163 10.52 15.40 31.85
N GLY A 164 9.73 15.80 30.89
CA GLY A 164 10.07 16.65 29.75
C GLY A 164 8.80 16.99 28.97
N GLY A 165 8.86 16.96 27.65
CA GLY A 165 7.74 17.33 26.80
C GLY A 165 7.48 18.83 26.82
N GLU A 166 6.22 19.24 26.91
CA GLU A 166 5.84 20.66 26.93
C GLU A 166 6.43 21.38 28.14
N ARG A 167 6.86 22.59 27.90
CA ARG A 167 7.33 23.49 28.94
C ARG A 167 6.41 24.71 28.97
N TYR A 168 6.20 25.27 30.14
CA TYR A 168 5.15 26.25 30.29
C TYR A 168 5.70 27.59 30.74
N GLU A 169 5.18 28.67 30.17
CA GLU A 169 5.36 30.03 30.61
C GLU A 169 4.06 30.54 31.25
N THR A 170 4.14 31.29 32.29
CA THR A 170 2.96 31.84 32.98
C THR A 170 3.02 33.36 32.94
N ALA A 171 1.91 34.01 32.65
CA ALA A 171 1.76 35.43 32.81
C ALA A 171 1.96 35.81 34.28
N THR A 172 2.44 37.01 34.55
CA THR A 172 2.70 37.49 35.92
C THR A 172 1.45 37.59 36.79
N SER A 173 0.28 37.63 36.16
CA SER A 173 -1.02 37.64 36.83
C SER A 173 -1.48 36.26 37.31
N VAL A 174 -0.83 35.17 36.87
CA VAL A 174 -1.18 33.79 37.23
C VAL A 174 -0.31 33.34 38.40
N SER A 175 -0.93 33.12 39.54
CA SER A 175 -0.28 32.47 40.68
C SER A 175 -0.20 30.97 40.42
N ALA A 176 1.03 30.44 40.37
CA ALA A 176 1.24 29.03 40.07
C ALA A 176 2.49 28.48 40.73
N ASP A 177 2.44 27.23 41.19
CA ASP A 177 3.64 26.46 41.54
C ASP A 177 4.31 25.98 40.23
N ARG A 178 5.63 26.16 40.15
CA ARG A 178 6.42 25.86 38.97
C ARG A 178 7.50 24.85 39.32
N CYS A 179 7.40 23.63 38.82
CA CYS A 179 8.25 22.53 39.21
C CYS A 179 8.93 21.86 38.00
N TYR A 180 10.03 21.15 38.27
CA TYR A 180 10.74 20.32 37.26
C TYR A 180 11.19 21.14 36.04
N HIS A 181 12.06 22.12 36.28
CA HIS A 181 12.53 23.04 35.26
C HIS A 181 13.45 22.36 34.24
N ARG A 182 13.20 22.63 32.98
CA ARG A 182 14.01 22.20 31.84
C ARG A 182 14.35 23.40 30.96
N GLY A 183 15.64 23.73 30.87
CA GLY A 183 16.05 24.93 30.13
C GLY A 183 15.40 26.23 30.63
N GLY A 184 15.24 26.34 31.93
CA GLY A 184 14.68 27.55 32.59
C GLY A 184 13.14 27.56 32.72
N LEU A 185 12.40 26.73 31.98
CA LEU A 185 10.94 26.66 32.05
C LEU A 185 10.46 25.39 32.77
N PRO A 186 9.39 25.47 33.58
CA PRO A 186 8.81 24.34 34.27
C PRO A 186 8.09 23.37 33.30
N THR A 187 8.14 22.08 33.59
CA THR A 187 7.39 21.04 32.93
C THR A 187 6.20 20.53 33.74
N LEU A 188 6.07 21.00 34.98
CA LEU A 188 4.89 20.83 35.80
C LEU A 188 4.48 22.19 36.34
N ILE A 189 3.22 22.54 36.17
CA ILE A 189 2.61 23.74 36.79
C ILE A 189 1.34 23.32 37.52
N ARG A 190 1.11 23.91 38.71
CA ARG A 190 -0.17 23.85 39.42
C ARG A 190 -0.74 25.24 39.51
N VAL A 191 -1.95 25.44 39.03
CA VAL A 191 -2.71 26.69 39.12
C VAL A 191 -3.91 26.45 40.03
N GLU A 192 -4.09 27.28 41.03
CA GLU A 192 -5.24 27.22 41.94
C GLU A 192 -6.50 27.76 41.25
N SER A 193 -7.62 27.07 41.47
CA SER A 193 -8.94 27.48 40.97
C SER A 193 -9.66 28.32 42.05
N PRO A 194 -10.44 29.33 41.63
CA PRO A 194 -11.21 30.17 42.57
C PRO A 194 -12.21 29.35 43.43
N ALA A 195 -12.68 28.21 42.97
CA ALA A 195 -13.61 27.35 43.69
C ALA A 195 -12.95 26.40 44.71
N GLY A 196 -11.63 26.57 44.97
CA GLY A 196 -10.88 25.76 45.96
C GLY A 196 -10.27 24.48 45.38
N GLY A 197 -10.44 24.19 44.07
CA GLY A 197 -9.72 23.15 43.34
C GLY A 197 -8.43 23.63 42.72
N ASP A 198 -7.78 22.79 41.95
CA ASP A 198 -6.57 23.14 41.22
C ASP A 198 -6.50 22.44 39.84
N THR A 199 -5.74 23.08 38.94
CA THR A 199 -5.42 22.49 37.62
C THR A 199 -3.90 22.27 37.58
N VAL A 200 -3.51 21.02 37.26
CA VAL A 200 -2.12 20.61 37.13
C VAL A 200 -1.83 20.34 35.66
N LEU A 201 -0.79 20.96 35.14
CA LEU A 201 -0.27 20.73 33.77
C LEU A 201 0.97 19.86 33.88
N LEU A 202 1.01 18.77 33.17
CA LEU A 202 2.18 17.91 33.03
C LEU A 202 2.70 17.97 31.60
N GLY A 203 3.97 18.27 31.38
CA GLY A 203 4.58 18.43 30.05
C GLY A 203 4.66 17.15 29.26
N ALA A 204 4.69 16.01 29.94
CA ALA A 204 4.72 14.69 29.26
C ALA A 204 3.88 13.67 30.02
N ALA A 205 3.30 12.77 29.30
CA ALA A 205 2.51 11.65 29.82
C ALA A 205 3.37 10.44 30.23
N ASP A 206 4.66 10.46 29.92
CA ASP A 206 5.56 9.30 30.00
C ASP A 206 5.64 8.72 31.40
N LEU A 207 5.54 9.55 32.42
CA LEU A 207 5.56 9.10 33.82
C LEU A 207 4.38 8.19 34.21
N LEU A 208 3.30 8.17 33.42
CA LEU A 208 2.13 7.33 33.63
C LEU A 208 2.21 6.01 32.86
N LEU A 209 3.18 5.84 31.95
CA LEU A 209 3.33 4.64 31.17
C LEU A 209 3.87 3.47 31.99
N ASN A 210 3.36 2.27 31.77
CA ASN A 210 3.82 1.06 32.46
C ASN A 210 5.35 0.88 32.39
N GLU A 211 5.96 1.18 31.24
CA GLU A 211 7.41 1.03 31.02
C GLU A 211 8.26 2.08 31.74
N ARG A 212 7.67 3.25 32.10
CA ARG A 212 8.38 4.38 32.70
C ARG A 212 8.05 4.59 34.16
N LEU A 213 7.05 3.91 34.67
CA LEU A 213 6.53 4.14 36.01
C LEU A 213 7.56 3.85 37.12
N ALA A 214 8.45 2.87 36.88
CA ALA A 214 9.51 2.51 37.82
C ALA A 214 10.73 3.44 37.74
N ASP A 215 10.81 4.37 36.78
CA ASP A 215 11.94 5.25 36.63
C ASP A 215 11.86 6.34 37.72
N GLU A 216 12.97 6.58 38.44
CA GLU A 216 13.09 7.65 39.44
C GLU A 216 11.87 7.73 40.38
N GLY A 217 11.37 8.93 40.61
CA GLY A 217 10.17 9.19 41.40
C GLY A 217 8.86 9.23 40.66
N ASN A 218 8.80 8.70 39.41
CA ASN A 218 7.61 8.76 38.56
C ASN A 218 6.36 8.18 39.21
N ALA A 219 6.46 6.98 39.79
CA ALA A 219 5.33 6.36 40.48
C ALA A 219 4.86 7.23 41.67
N SER A 220 5.79 7.80 42.41
CA SER A 220 5.47 8.65 43.56
C SER A 220 4.73 9.90 43.11
N LEU A 221 5.21 10.60 42.08
CA LEU A 221 4.55 11.79 41.54
C LEU A 221 3.16 11.47 40.98
N ALA A 222 3.05 10.43 40.15
CA ALA A 222 1.79 9.97 39.58
C ALA A 222 0.73 9.68 40.65
N LEU A 223 1.10 8.90 41.68
CA LEU A 223 0.18 8.51 42.74
C LEU A 223 -0.23 9.70 43.63
N GLN A 224 0.63 10.68 43.81
CA GLN A 224 0.31 11.85 44.62
C GLN A 224 -0.55 12.86 43.86
N LEU A 225 -0.31 13.03 42.55
CA LEU A 225 -1.13 13.92 41.73
C LEU A 225 -2.53 13.32 41.49
N LEU A 226 -2.60 12.05 41.08
CA LEU A 226 -3.85 11.40 40.71
C LEU A 226 -4.63 10.87 41.91
N GLY A 227 -3.94 10.50 42.98
CA GLY A 227 -4.54 10.00 44.21
C GLY A 227 -4.71 11.07 45.28
N SER A 228 -4.69 12.35 44.92
CA SER A 228 -4.90 13.45 45.87
C SER A 228 -6.36 13.55 46.36
N ARG A 229 -7.30 12.91 45.67
CA ARG A 229 -8.72 12.82 46.01
C ARG A 229 -9.14 11.34 46.04
N SER A 230 -10.27 11.02 46.65
CA SER A 230 -10.78 9.66 46.81
C SER A 230 -11.31 9.06 45.48
N HIS A 231 -11.63 9.91 44.51
CA HIS A 231 -12.12 9.51 43.21
C HIS A 231 -11.24 10.01 42.08
N LEU A 232 -10.93 9.16 41.11
CA LEU A 232 -10.23 9.51 39.88
C LEU A 232 -11.13 9.20 38.66
N VAL A 233 -11.42 10.21 37.88
CA VAL A 233 -12.00 10.09 36.54
C VAL A 233 -10.89 10.11 35.51
N TRP A 234 -10.67 8.99 34.87
CA TRP A 234 -9.65 8.83 33.82
C TRP A 234 -10.30 9.08 32.48
N TYR A 235 -10.17 10.30 31.96
CA TYR A 235 -10.78 10.70 30.70
C TYR A 235 -9.88 10.35 29.52
N LEU A 236 -10.38 9.45 28.66
CA LEU A 236 -9.81 9.06 27.37
C LEU A 236 -10.68 9.68 26.28
N PRO A 237 -10.37 10.87 25.75
CA PRO A 237 -11.16 11.49 24.71
C PRO A 237 -11.37 10.57 23.50
N SER A 238 -12.60 10.48 23.02
CA SER A 238 -13.00 9.64 21.89
C SER A 238 -13.55 10.48 20.76
N LEU A 239 -13.20 10.14 19.53
CA LEU A 239 -13.82 10.74 18.32
C LEU A 239 -15.32 10.39 18.19
N ALA A 240 -15.79 9.41 18.95
CA ALA A 240 -17.19 9.01 19.01
C ALA A 240 -18.00 9.80 20.07
N ASP A 241 -17.38 10.77 20.78
CA ASP A 241 -18.05 11.62 21.75
C ASP A 241 -19.05 12.55 21.01
N PRO A 242 -20.39 12.44 21.29
CA PRO A 242 -21.38 13.30 20.62
C PRO A 242 -21.13 14.79 20.81
N SER A 243 -20.57 15.19 21.95
CA SER A 243 -20.29 16.60 22.27
C SER A 243 -19.22 17.23 21.34
N ALA A 244 -18.46 16.41 20.59
CA ALA A 244 -17.51 16.90 19.60
C ALA A 244 -18.20 17.40 18.32
N ALA A 245 -19.44 16.94 18.05
CA ALA A 245 -20.21 17.30 16.86
C ALA A 245 -20.98 18.62 17.00
N ASP A 246 -21.19 19.10 18.23
CA ASP A 246 -21.97 20.31 18.52
C ASP A 246 -21.16 21.61 18.42
N ASP A 247 -19.94 21.55 17.91
CA ASP A 247 -19.07 22.71 17.77
C ASP A 247 -19.23 23.35 16.34
N PRO A 248 -19.96 24.48 16.22
CA PRO A 248 -20.15 25.14 14.93
C PRO A 248 -18.84 25.68 14.31
N ASP A 249 -17.78 25.84 15.10
CA ASP A 249 -16.46 26.28 14.64
C ASP A 249 -15.47 25.11 14.41
N GLY A 250 -15.90 23.88 14.62
CA GLY A 250 -15.08 22.66 14.44
C GLY A 250 -14.60 22.38 13.00
N GLY A 251 -14.93 23.26 12.05
CA GLY A 251 -14.56 23.15 10.64
C GLY A 251 -13.17 23.63 10.25
N GLN A 252 -12.43 24.29 11.14
CA GLN A 252 -11.07 24.79 10.88
C GLN A 252 -10.03 24.19 11.79
N ARG A 253 -9.95 22.86 11.84
CA ARG A 253 -8.64 22.29 12.17
C ARG A 253 -7.73 22.54 10.97
N VAL A 254 -6.69 23.34 11.22
CA VAL A 254 -5.53 23.41 10.33
C VAL A 254 -5.20 21.97 9.90
N GLU A 255 -5.31 21.70 8.61
CA GLU A 255 -4.69 20.55 7.96
C GLU A 255 -3.17 20.66 8.15
N GLY A 256 -2.69 20.40 9.37
CA GLY A 256 -1.40 19.77 9.52
C GLY A 256 -1.61 18.41 8.87
N GLU A 257 -0.90 18.15 7.79
CA GLU A 257 -0.89 16.87 7.06
C GLU A 257 -0.98 15.73 8.09
N ALA A 258 -2.21 15.32 8.40
CA ALA A 258 -2.41 14.04 9.05
C ALA A 258 -1.88 13.04 8.03
N ASP A 259 -0.63 12.64 8.22
CA ASP A 259 0.01 11.61 7.41
C ASP A 259 -0.97 10.43 7.40
N PHE A 260 -1.72 10.31 6.29
CA PHE A 260 -2.71 9.25 6.09
C PHE A 260 -2.09 7.88 6.36
N LEU A 261 -0.76 7.79 6.21
CA LEU A 261 0.04 6.62 6.56
C LEU A 261 0.13 6.41 8.08
N GLY A 262 0.03 7.46 8.89
CA GLY A 262 0.01 7.38 10.35
C GLY A 262 -1.30 6.78 10.91
N LEU A 263 -2.39 6.84 10.14
CA LEU A 263 -3.67 6.20 10.50
C LEU A 263 -3.65 4.69 10.23
N ILE A 264 -2.67 4.18 9.46
CA ILE A 264 -2.55 2.76 9.16
C ILE A 264 -1.86 2.09 10.36
N PRO A 265 -2.51 1.14 11.06
CA PRO A 265 -1.85 0.40 12.12
C PRO A 265 -0.55 -0.21 11.59
N SER A 266 0.54 -0.06 12.34
CA SER A 266 1.89 -0.51 11.93
C SER A 266 1.91 -2.00 11.51
N GLY A 267 1.00 -2.81 12.05
CA GLY A 267 0.80 -4.20 11.64
C GLY A 267 0.43 -4.40 10.17
N TRP A 268 -0.30 -3.46 9.56
CA TRP A 268 -0.66 -3.51 8.14
C TRP A 268 0.54 -3.23 7.23
N LEU A 269 1.42 -2.32 7.63
CA LEU A 269 2.67 -2.03 6.90
C LEU A 269 3.58 -3.27 6.90
N TRP A 270 3.73 -3.93 8.04
CA TRP A 270 4.49 -5.17 8.13
C TRP A 270 3.83 -6.32 7.36
N GLY A 271 2.50 -6.42 7.38
CA GLY A 271 1.75 -7.42 6.62
C GLY A 271 1.89 -7.25 5.10
N THR A 272 1.79 -6.02 4.59
CA THR A 272 1.99 -5.73 3.17
C THR A 272 3.44 -5.95 2.72
N LEU A 273 4.42 -5.61 3.56
CA LEU A 273 5.83 -5.90 3.29
C LEU A 273 6.09 -7.42 3.20
N GLN A 274 5.51 -8.21 4.11
CA GLN A 274 5.63 -9.68 4.05
C GLN A 274 4.97 -10.26 2.81
N LEU A 275 3.80 -9.76 2.41
CA LEU A 275 3.13 -10.16 1.17
C LEU A 275 3.96 -9.82 -0.07
N ALA A 276 4.55 -8.62 -0.12
CA ALA A 276 5.45 -8.22 -1.20
C ALA A 276 6.69 -9.12 -1.27
N LEU A 277 7.31 -9.42 -0.12
CA LEU A 277 8.46 -10.33 -0.05
C LEU A 277 8.09 -11.75 -0.49
N ALA A 278 6.93 -12.26 -0.05
CA ALA A 278 6.43 -13.57 -0.47
C ALA A 278 6.16 -13.62 -1.98
N ALA A 279 5.59 -12.55 -2.56
CA ALA A 279 5.37 -12.45 -4.01
C ALA A 279 6.69 -12.43 -4.80
N VAL A 280 7.71 -11.70 -4.33
CA VAL A 280 9.06 -11.68 -4.93
C VAL A 280 9.70 -13.08 -4.87
N LEU A 281 9.65 -13.73 -3.71
CA LEU A 281 10.19 -15.09 -3.57
C LEU A 281 9.45 -16.09 -4.46
N ALA A 282 8.13 -15.98 -4.56
CA ALA A 282 7.33 -16.81 -5.46
C ALA A 282 7.67 -16.55 -6.94
N ALA A 283 7.88 -15.29 -7.31
CA ALA A 283 8.31 -14.92 -8.66
C ALA A 283 9.70 -15.47 -9.00
N ILE A 284 10.67 -15.34 -8.08
CA ILE A 284 12.03 -15.90 -8.23
C ILE A 284 11.96 -17.44 -8.33
N TRP A 285 11.15 -18.08 -7.48
CA TRP A 285 10.96 -19.53 -7.53
C TRP A 285 10.31 -19.99 -8.84
N ARG A 286 9.33 -19.25 -9.34
CA ARG A 286 8.69 -19.51 -10.62
C ARG A 286 9.65 -19.25 -11.80
N ALA A 287 10.45 -18.17 -11.74
CA ALA A 287 11.45 -17.84 -12.76
C ALA A 287 12.52 -18.94 -12.89
N ARG A 288 12.93 -19.54 -11.78
CA ARG A 288 13.85 -20.70 -11.78
C ARG A 288 13.28 -21.94 -12.45
N ARG A 289 11.95 -22.04 -12.61
CA ARG A 289 11.28 -23.14 -13.33
C ARG A 289 11.14 -22.90 -14.83
N LEU A 290 11.24 -21.67 -15.27
CA LEU A 290 11.43 -21.34 -16.67
C LEU A 290 12.92 -21.53 -16.91
N GLY A 291 13.30 -22.71 -17.39
CA GLY A 291 14.67 -22.97 -17.83
C GLY A 291 15.14 -21.92 -18.84
N PRO A 292 16.44 -21.82 -19.13
CA PRO A 292 16.91 -20.91 -20.16
C PRO A 292 16.11 -21.18 -21.44
N LEU A 293 15.66 -20.09 -22.11
CA LEU A 293 15.06 -20.18 -23.44
C LEU A 293 16.11 -20.82 -24.33
N VAL A 294 15.98 -22.12 -24.55
CA VAL A 294 16.79 -22.82 -25.55
C VAL A 294 16.14 -22.49 -26.87
N PRO A 295 16.78 -21.72 -27.77
CA PRO A 295 16.30 -21.57 -29.12
C PRO A 295 16.34 -22.96 -29.73
N GLU A 296 15.17 -23.56 -29.93
CA GLU A 296 15.04 -24.82 -30.66
C GLU A 296 15.54 -24.55 -32.07
N ARG A 297 16.75 -25.01 -32.37
CA ARG A 297 17.19 -25.12 -33.77
C ARG A 297 16.34 -26.22 -34.35
N LEU A 298 15.33 -25.83 -35.12
CA LEU A 298 14.55 -26.77 -35.95
C LEU A 298 15.54 -27.61 -36.77
N PRO A 299 15.63 -28.92 -36.55
CA PRO A 299 16.66 -29.76 -37.20
C PRO A 299 16.39 -30.00 -38.70
N VAL A 300 15.36 -29.35 -39.27
CA VAL A 300 14.94 -29.55 -40.66
C VAL A 300 15.12 -28.26 -41.42
N ALA A 301 16.25 -28.10 -42.09
CA ALA A 301 16.35 -27.21 -43.22
C ALA A 301 15.58 -27.87 -44.37
N ILE A 302 14.29 -27.54 -44.51
CA ILE A 302 13.48 -27.98 -45.68
C ILE A 302 14.12 -27.31 -46.90
N ARG A 303 14.70 -28.10 -47.79
CA ARG A 303 15.20 -27.58 -49.06
C ARG A 303 14.04 -26.98 -49.83
N ALA A 304 14.24 -25.82 -50.45
CA ALA A 304 13.18 -25.14 -51.21
C ALA A 304 12.56 -26.05 -52.30
N SER A 305 13.34 -27.03 -52.79
CA SER A 305 12.87 -28.04 -53.72
C SER A 305 11.80 -28.98 -53.12
N GLU A 306 11.85 -29.31 -51.82
CA GLU A 306 10.85 -30.22 -51.21
C GLU A 306 9.47 -29.58 -51.09
N THR A 307 9.42 -28.27 -50.84
CA THR A 307 8.14 -27.54 -50.79
C THR A 307 7.51 -27.39 -52.13
N THR A 308 8.31 -27.26 -53.21
CA THR A 308 7.85 -27.19 -54.58
C THR A 308 7.33 -28.55 -55.05
N GLU A 309 8.07 -29.62 -54.79
CA GLU A 309 7.68 -30.98 -55.09
C GLU A 309 6.41 -31.41 -54.32
N GLY A 310 6.30 -31.04 -53.05
CA GLY A 310 5.10 -31.29 -52.25
C GLY A 310 3.85 -30.61 -52.83
N ARG A 311 3.97 -29.36 -53.30
CA ARG A 311 2.87 -28.66 -54.00
C ARG A 311 2.53 -29.27 -55.34
N ALA A 312 3.51 -29.66 -56.14
CA ALA A 312 3.30 -30.30 -57.41
C ALA A 312 2.55 -31.62 -57.24
N ARG A 313 2.91 -32.44 -56.26
CA ARG A 313 2.20 -33.69 -55.93
C ARG A 313 0.76 -33.45 -55.48
N LEU A 314 0.49 -32.37 -54.73
CA LEU A 314 -0.88 -32.02 -54.33
C LEU A 314 -1.73 -31.61 -55.55
N TYR A 315 -1.23 -30.77 -56.45
CA TYR A 315 -1.94 -30.39 -57.67
C TYR A 315 -2.19 -31.58 -58.58
N PHE A 316 -1.21 -32.47 -58.71
CA PHE A 316 -1.37 -33.71 -59.49
C PHE A 316 -2.44 -34.64 -58.91
N ARG A 317 -2.45 -34.87 -57.61
CA ARG A 317 -3.46 -35.68 -56.90
C ARG A 317 -4.87 -35.10 -56.97
N ALA A 318 -4.97 -33.80 -56.99
CA ALA A 318 -6.24 -33.07 -57.02
C ALA A 318 -6.75 -32.85 -58.46
N ASP A 319 -6.02 -33.32 -59.47
CA ASP A 319 -6.30 -33.12 -60.94
C ASP A 319 -6.50 -31.62 -61.29
N ALA A 320 -5.83 -30.74 -60.53
CA ALA A 320 -6.02 -29.28 -60.56
C ALA A 320 -5.04 -28.60 -61.54
N ARG A 321 -5.06 -29.03 -62.83
CA ARG A 321 -4.19 -28.48 -63.88
C ARG A 321 -4.44 -27.00 -64.14
N ASP A 322 -5.69 -26.60 -64.11
CA ASP A 322 -6.11 -25.19 -64.22
C ASP A 322 -5.46 -24.30 -63.25
N ARG A 323 -5.42 -24.73 -61.96
CA ARG A 323 -4.82 -24.01 -60.86
C ARG A 323 -3.30 -23.98 -60.93
N ALA A 324 -2.68 -25.07 -61.35
CA ALA A 324 -1.24 -25.15 -61.60
C ALA A 324 -0.83 -24.20 -62.74
N ALA A 325 -1.53 -24.18 -63.82
CA ALA A 325 -1.29 -23.28 -64.98
C ALA A 325 -1.47 -21.81 -64.58
N ALA A 326 -2.52 -21.50 -63.80
CA ALA A 326 -2.77 -20.13 -63.30
C ALA A 326 -1.63 -19.63 -62.41
N VAL A 327 -1.10 -20.47 -61.52
CA VAL A 327 0.04 -20.11 -60.64
C VAL A 327 1.32 -19.93 -61.46
N LEU A 328 1.63 -20.82 -62.41
CA LEU A 328 2.80 -20.69 -63.28
C LEU A 328 2.75 -19.40 -64.08
N ARG A 329 1.61 -19.11 -64.73
CA ARG A 329 1.41 -17.89 -65.52
C ARG A 329 1.51 -16.62 -64.63
N SER A 330 0.89 -16.66 -63.46
CA SER A 330 0.96 -15.52 -62.53
C SER A 330 2.40 -15.25 -62.10
N ALA A 331 3.15 -16.30 -61.74
CA ALA A 331 4.54 -16.17 -61.36
C ALA A 331 5.42 -15.67 -62.52
N ALA A 332 5.20 -16.17 -63.73
CA ALA A 332 5.92 -15.71 -64.92
C ALA A 332 5.65 -14.22 -65.21
N ARG A 333 4.38 -13.79 -65.17
CA ARG A 333 4.02 -12.35 -65.36
C ARG A 333 4.70 -11.44 -64.31
N LEU A 334 4.71 -11.85 -63.03
CA LEU A 334 5.35 -11.09 -61.97
C LEU A 334 6.89 -10.98 -62.15
N ARG A 335 7.52 -12.04 -62.72
CA ARG A 335 8.98 -12.00 -62.99
C ARG A 335 9.31 -11.23 -64.28
N LEU A 336 8.46 -11.32 -65.31
CA LEU A 336 8.66 -10.61 -66.57
C LEU A 336 8.39 -9.12 -66.50
N ALA A 337 7.36 -8.69 -65.75
CA ALA A 337 6.94 -7.30 -65.68
C ALA A 337 8.08 -6.31 -65.33
N PRO A 338 8.91 -6.50 -64.29
CA PRO A 338 10.00 -5.58 -64.00
C PRO A 338 11.12 -5.62 -65.06
N LEU A 339 11.28 -6.74 -65.78
CA LEU A 339 12.31 -6.86 -66.81
C LEU A 339 11.97 -6.02 -68.03
N VAL A 340 10.67 -5.77 -68.28
CA VAL A 340 10.21 -4.94 -69.40
C VAL A 340 9.72 -3.54 -68.95
N GLY A 341 10.02 -3.14 -67.73
CA GLY A 341 9.69 -1.81 -67.20
C GLY A 341 8.23 -1.63 -66.79
N VAL A 342 7.43 -2.71 -66.65
CA VAL A 342 6.05 -2.66 -66.19
C VAL A 342 6.02 -2.82 -64.66
N PRO A 343 5.33 -1.93 -63.91
CA PRO A 343 5.18 -2.09 -62.46
C PRO A 343 4.52 -3.41 -62.09
N SER A 344 4.96 -4.08 -61.00
CA SER A 344 4.44 -5.40 -60.57
C SER A 344 2.94 -5.41 -60.31
N ARG A 345 2.32 -4.28 -59.94
CA ARG A 345 0.88 -4.11 -59.74
C ARG A 345 0.09 -4.28 -61.07
N GLU A 346 0.72 -3.97 -62.20
CA GLU A 346 0.16 -4.04 -63.53
C GLU A 346 0.55 -5.34 -64.29
N ALA A 347 1.33 -6.21 -63.66
CA ALA A 347 1.78 -7.49 -64.25
C ALA A 347 0.62 -8.41 -64.70
N HIS A 348 -0.55 -8.24 -64.11
CA HIS A 348 -1.73 -9.05 -64.45
C HIS A 348 -2.62 -8.42 -65.54
N SER A 349 -2.30 -7.20 -65.97
CA SER A 349 -3.01 -6.52 -67.08
C SER A 349 -2.42 -6.90 -68.44
N PRO A 350 -3.20 -7.54 -69.31
CA PRO A 350 -2.73 -7.84 -70.66
C PRO A 350 -2.33 -6.58 -71.44
N ASP A 351 -3.07 -5.48 -71.25
CA ASP A 351 -2.88 -4.23 -71.99
C ASP A 351 -1.60 -3.49 -71.59
N ALA A 352 -1.07 -3.75 -70.38
CA ALA A 352 0.21 -3.20 -69.95
C ALA A 352 1.40 -4.11 -70.31
N LEU A 353 1.26 -5.43 -70.12
CA LEU A 353 2.37 -6.36 -70.26
C LEU A 353 2.65 -6.80 -71.72
N LEU A 354 1.61 -7.05 -72.51
CA LEU A 354 1.80 -7.53 -73.87
C LEU A 354 2.49 -6.52 -74.80
N PRO A 355 2.12 -5.24 -74.84
CA PRO A 355 2.84 -4.23 -75.63
C PRO A 355 4.32 -4.04 -75.22
N ALA A 356 4.59 -4.12 -73.90
CA ALA A 356 5.94 -4.01 -73.39
C ALA A 356 6.83 -5.20 -73.80
N LEU A 357 6.29 -6.43 -73.88
CA LEU A 357 6.99 -7.59 -74.32
C LEU A 357 7.17 -7.60 -75.87
N SER A 358 6.13 -7.22 -76.60
CA SER A 358 6.17 -7.19 -78.10
C SER A 358 7.11 -6.13 -78.65
N SER A 359 7.31 -4.98 -77.90
CA SER A 359 8.25 -3.95 -78.28
C SER A 359 9.72 -4.45 -78.35
N ARG A 360 10.04 -5.53 -77.60
CA ARG A 360 11.36 -6.18 -77.64
C ARG A 360 11.53 -7.21 -78.74
N ARG A 361 10.51 -7.40 -79.65
CA ARG A 361 10.53 -8.33 -80.78
C ARG A 361 10.81 -9.80 -80.45
N ILE A 362 10.36 -10.23 -79.26
CA ILE A 362 10.68 -11.56 -78.73
C ILE A 362 9.73 -12.62 -79.28
N ALA A 363 8.43 -12.31 -79.57
CA ALA A 363 7.46 -13.18 -80.15
C ALA A 363 6.26 -12.37 -80.68
N ASP A 364 5.41 -12.99 -81.57
CA ASP A 364 4.17 -12.37 -81.97
C ASP A 364 3.17 -12.16 -80.85
N SER A 365 2.46 -11.06 -80.89
CA SER A 365 1.55 -10.64 -79.83
C SER A 365 0.42 -11.61 -79.52
N GLY A 366 0.04 -12.44 -80.52
CA GLY A 366 -0.94 -13.52 -80.39
C GLY A 366 -0.42 -14.69 -79.55
N ASP A 367 0.79 -15.16 -79.81
CA ASP A 367 1.43 -16.26 -79.11
C ASP A 367 1.72 -15.86 -77.63
N LEU A 368 2.12 -14.62 -77.39
CA LEU A 368 2.34 -14.11 -76.04
C LEU A 368 1.06 -14.00 -75.19
N ARG A 369 -0.05 -13.64 -75.82
CA ARG A 369 -1.35 -13.57 -75.15
C ARG A 369 -1.81 -14.96 -74.71
N ASP A 370 -1.74 -15.98 -75.65
CA ASP A 370 -2.14 -17.33 -75.30
C ASP A 370 -1.23 -18.01 -74.29
N LEU A 371 0.07 -17.70 -74.30
CA LEU A 371 1.02 -18.22 -73.33
C LEU A 371 0.78 -17.66 -71.93
N LEU A 372 0.62 -16.34 -71.83
CA LEU A 372 0.55 -15.64 -70.54
C LEU A 372 -0.87 -15.51 -69.96
N PHE A 373 -1.91 -15.52 -70.84
CA PHE A 373 -3.30 -15.21 -70.44
C PHE A 373 -4.31 -16.20 -71.03
N GLY A 374 -3.86 -17.24 -71.80
CA GLY A 374 -4.71 -18.19 -72.49
C GLY A 374 -5.47 -19.13 -71.52
N PRO A 375 -6.31 -20.03 -72.12
CA PRO A 375 -7.11 -20.97 -71.36
C PRO A 375 -6.25 -22.02 -70.63
N ALA A 376 -6.88 -22.77 -69.73
CA ALA A 376 -6.21 -23.83 -68.98
C ALA A 376 -5.84 -24.97 -69.90
N PRO A 377 -4.70 -25.64 -69.67
CA PRO A 377 -4.30 -26.86 -70.47
C PRO A 377 -5.23 -28.02 -70.15
N THR A 378 -5.54 -28.80 -71.19
CA THR A 378 -6.47 -29.92 -71.10
C THR A 378 -5.82 -31.24 -70.64
N GLY A 379 -4.48 -31.32 -70.72
CA GLY A 379 -3.70 -32.47 -70.29
C GLY A 379 -2.37 -32.17 -69.65
N ASP A 380 -1.76 -33.17 -68.99
CA ASP A 380 -0.48 -33.03 -68.31
C ASP A 380 0.66 -32.63 -69.24
N ALA A 381 0.65 -33.22 -70.49
CA ALA A 381 1.64 -32.87 -71.51
C ALA A 381 1.59 -31.37 -71.89
N GLU A 382 0.37 -30.83 -72.03
CA GLU A 382 0.18 -29.37 -72.28
C GLU A 382 0.61 -28.49 -71.11
N LEU A 383 0.40 -28.95 -69.92
CA LEU A 383 0.86 -28.23 -68.73
C LEU A 383 2.40 -28.15 -68.64
N VAL A 384 3.08 -29.28 -68.95
CA VAL A 384 4.54 -29.31 -69.00
C VAL A 384 5.05 -28.41 -70.13
N LEU A 385 4.45 -28.48 -71.31
CA LEU A 385 4.79 -27.63 -72.45
C LEU A 385 4.59 -26.13 -72.14
N LEU A 386 3.51 -25.80 -71.38
CA LEU A 386 3.27 -24.44 -70.91
C LEU A 386 4.42 -23.95 -69.98
N ALA A 387 4.85 -24.80 -69.02
CA ALA A 387 5.95 -24.47 -68.14
C ALA A 387 7.25 -24.22 -68.91
N ASP A 388 7.60 -25.12 -69.82
CA ASP A 388 8.81 -25.01 -70.66
C ASP A 388 8.82 -23.77 -71.55
N ARG A 389 7.66 -23.39 -72.11
CA ARG A 389 7.51 -22.16 -72.90
C ARG A 389 7.60 -20.90 -72.05
N LEU A 390 7.03 -20.90 -70.86
CA LEU A 390 7.14 -19.79 -69.93
C LEU A 390 8.62 -19.56 -69.48
N ASP A 391 9.34 -20.63 -69.17
CA ASP A 391 10.75 -20.59 -68.82
C ASP A 391 11.65 -20.16 -70.02
N ALA A 392 11.30 -20.57 -71.25
CA ALA A 392 11.99 -20.11 -72.44
C ALA A 392 11.81 -18.60 -72.65
N LEU A 393 10.55 -18.10 -72.53
CA LEU A 393 10.25 -16.71 -72.66
C LEU A 393 10.99 -15.87 -71.58
N GLU A 394 11.03 -16.34 -70.36
CA GLU A 394 11.74 -15.65 -69.27
C GLU A 394 13.24 -15.56 -69.54
N ARG A 395 13.86 -16.60 -70.03
CA ARG A 395 15.29 -16.59 -70.41
C ARG A 395 15.55 -15.64 -71.60
N GLU A 396 14.69 -15.61 -72.59
CA GLU A 396 14.82 -14.75 -73.78
C GLU A 396 14.69 -13.28 -73.39
N VAL A 397 13.70 -12.89 -72.52
CA VAL A 397 13.51 -11.54 -72.05
C VAL A 397 14.70 -11.09 -71.18
N ARG A 398 15.35 -12.00 -70.48
CA ARG A 398 16.48 -11.68 -69.61
C ARG A 398 17.77 -11.48 -70.40
N THR A 399 17.88 -12.02 -71.60
CA THR A 399 19.07 -11.95 -72.49
C THR A 399 18.95 -10.87 -73.55
N SER A 400 17.77 -10.36 -73.83
CA SER A 400 17.51 -9.24 -74.74
C SER A 400 17.54 -7.86 -74.03
#